data_b43e54300e484b6a9d00418758b25b08
#
_entry.id   b43e54300e484b6a9d00418758b25b08
#
_cell.length_a   1.000
_cell.length_b   1.000
_cell.length_c   1.000
_cell.angle_alpha   90.00
_cell.angle_beta   90.00
_cell.angle_gamma   90.00
#
_symmetry.space_group_name_H-M   'P 1'
#
loop_
_entity.id
_entity.type
_entity.pdbx_description
1 polymer ?
#
loop_
_entity_poly.entity_id
_entity_poly.type
_entity_poly.pdbx_seq_one_letter_code
_entity_poly.pdbx_strand_id
1 'polypeptide(L)'
;MISEDLKELTVWNGKGVMTQADLEKVQSVIKKVHAQNKKIRFWSTQDNVNTWMTLMNLKVDYIGTDNVPALTQFIQKIKSTFYQNTSFYQAYKPKNTALFSKNSRPKNVILLIGDGMGLTQIYAGYTANKGQLNLFNIPTQGLSITKSSDSYITDSAAGATAMATGHKTNNRFISVDENGKGLELITQQLAKKKYKTAIISAGNITDATPAAFYAHQSERT
;
A
#
# COMPACT_ATOMS: atom_id res chain seq x y z
N MET A 1 -39.09 -0.86 20.85
CA MET A 1 -37.71 -1.14 20.40
C MET A 1 -37.48 -2.64 20.37
N ILE A 2 -36.91 -3.14 19.33
CA ILE A 2 -36.46 -4.53 19.19
C ILE A 2 -34.96 -4.57 19.46
N SER A 3 -34.50 -5.60 20.17
CA SER A 3 -33.08 -5.81 20.49
C SER A 3 -32.70 -7.23 20.12
N GLU A 4 -31.82 -7.40 19.14
CA GLU A 4 -31.43 -8.68 18.58
C GLU A 4 -29.94 -8.95 18.75
N ASP A 5 -29.58 -10.23 18.86
CA ASP A 5 -28.18 -10.63 18.85
C ASP A 5 -27.65 -10.68 17.40
N LEU A 6 -26.64 -9.86 17.11
CA LEU A 6 -26.07 -9.86 15.78
C LEU A 6 -25.44 -11.21 15.41
N LYS A 7 -24.93 -11.97 16.39
CA LYS A 7 -24.30 -13.27 16.18
C LYS A 7 -25.27 -14.37 15.74
N GLU A 8 -26.56 -14.19 16.00
CA GLU A 8 -27.59 -15.10 15.49
C GLU A 8 -27.81 -14.96 13.96
N LEU A 9 -27.40 -13.81 13.41
CA LEU A 9 -27.59 -13.48 12.00
C LEU A 9 -26.33 -13.62 11.17
N THR A 10 -25.15 -13.43 11.77
CA THR A 10 -23.88 -13.42 11.07
C THR A 10 -22.71 -13.83 11.97
N VAL A 11 -21.72 -14.48 11.38
CA VAL A 11 -20.42 -14.74 12.01
C VAL A 11 -19.43 -13.57 11.83
N TRP A 12 -19.87 -12.49 11.21
CA TRP A 12 -19.02 -11.31 10.97
C TRP A 12 -18.50 -10.71 12.29
N ASN A 13 -17.22 -10.45 12.34
CA ASN A 13 -16.50 -10.02 13.55
C ASN A 13 -16.15 -8.52 13.56
N GLY A 14 -16.85 -7.71 12.77
CA GLY A 14 -16.60 -6.27 12.69
C GLY A 14 -15.41 -5.87 11.81
N LYS A 15 -14.76 -6.82 11.13
CA LYS A 15 -13.63 -6.55 10.21
C LYS A 15 -14.05 -6.81 8.75
N GLY A 16 -13.58 -5.94 7.85
CA GLY A 16 -13.96 -6.03 6.44
C GLY A 16 -15.46 -5.87 6.21
N VAL A 17 -15.99 -6.52 5.18
CA VAL A 17 -17.41 -6.52 4.83
C VAL A 17 -18.07 -7.84 5.22
N MET A 18 -19.37 -7.78 5.52
CA MET A 18 -20.18 -9.00 5.68
C MET A 18 -20.25 -9.76 4.36
N THR A 19 -20.42 -11.09 4.42
CA THR A 19 -20.80 -11.84 3.23
C THR A 19 -22.15 -11.36 2.70
N GLN A 20 -22.40 -11.51 1.40
CA GLN A 20 -23.66 -11.07 0.81
C GLN A 20 -24.87 -11.74 1.49
N ALA A 21 -24.77 -13.03 1.79
CA ALA A 21 -25.82 -13.81 2.47
C ALA A 21 -26.12 -13.28 3.88
N ASP A 22 -25.08 -12.94 4.66
CA ASP A 22 -25.27 -12.39 6.02
C ASP A 22 -25.83 -10.98 5.95
N LEU A 23 -25.37 -10.17 5.02
CA LEU A 23 -25.88 -8.82 4.79
C LEU A 23 -27.39 -8.85 4.49
N GLU A 24 -27.83 -9.75 3.63
CA GLU A 24 -29.24 -9.91 3.28
C GLU A 24 -30.10 -10.34 4.48
N LYS A 25 -29.58 -11.25 5.33
CA LYS A 25 -30.27 -11.65 6.58
C LYS A 25 -30.45 -10.44 7.51
N VAL A 26 -29.37 -9.69 7.78
CA VAL A 26 -29.41 -8.52 8.67
C VAL A 26 -30.36 -7.47 8.11
N GLN A 27 -30.28 -7.16 6.81
CA GLN A 27 -31.19 -6.22 6.16
C GLN A 27 -32.66 -6.67 6.22
N SER A 28 -32.93 -7.98 6.06
CA SER A 28 -34.28 -8.52 6.17
C SER A 28 -34.89 -8.29 7.55
N VAL A 29 -34.11 -8.51 8.63
CA VAL A 29 -34.57 -8.26 10.01
C VAL A 29 -34.87 -6.76 10.21
N ILE A 30 -33.95 -5.89 9.78
CA ILE A 30 -34.15 -4.43 9.88
C ILE A 30 -35.43 -4.00 9.16
N LYS A 31 -35.63 -4.45 7.92
CA LYS A 31 -36.84 -4.14 7.13
C LYS A 31 -38.13 -4.61 7.81
N LYS A 32 -38.14 -5.84 8.38
CA LYS A 32 -39.32 -6.39 9.09
C LYS A 32 -39.65 -5.56 10.32
N VAL A 33 -38.65 -5.11 11.08
CA VAL A 33 -38.85 -4.28 12.27
C VAL A 33 -39.37 -2.89 11.90
N HIS A 34 -38.78 -2.26 10.89
CA HIS A 34 -39.21 -0.95 10.42
C HIS A 34 -40.61 -0.98 9.78
N ALA A 35 -40.97 -2.09 9.09
CA ALA A 35 -42.34 -2.27 8.56
C ALA A 35 -43.41 -2.29 9.65
N GLN A 36 -43.04 -2.63 10.89
CA GLN A 36 -43.92 -2.56 12.08
C GLN A 36 -43.82 -1.21 12.80
N ASN A 37 -43.21 -0.21 12.21
CA ASN A 37 -42.93 1.10 12.81
C ASN A 37 -42.20 1.01 14.18
N LYS A 38 -41.31 0.01 14.29
CA LYS A 38 -40.49 -0.21 15.47
C LYS A 38 -39.04 0.13 15.20
N LYS A 39 -38.29 0.47 16.25
CA LYS A 39 -36.86 0.73 16.22
C LYS A 39 -36.08 -0.50 16.59
N ILE A 40 -34.87 -0.66 15.98
CA ILE A 40 -33.99 -1.80 16.20
C ILE A 40 -32.61 -1.37 16.71
N ARG A 41 -32.05 -2.19 17.57
CA ARG A 41 -30.65 -2.21 17.91
C ARG A 41 -30.11 -3.64 17.83
N PHE A 42 -28.83 -3.78 17.57
CA PHE A 42 -28.10 -5.05 17.72
C PHE A 42 -27.18 -4.98 18.94
N TRP A 43 -27.04 -6.10 19.64
CA TRP A 43 -26.03 -6.34 20.66
C TRP A 43 -25.07 -7.44 20.23
N SER A 44 -24.06 -7.82 21.01
CA SER A 44 -22.91 -8.65 20.60
C SER A 44 -22.11 -8.03 19.43
N THR A 45 -22.11 -6.73 19.31
CA THR A 45 -21.37 -5.98 18.29
C THR A 45 -19.98 -5.62 18.79
N GLN A 46 -19.00 -5.55 17.89
CA GLN A 46 -17.65 -5.10 18.23
C GLN A 46 -17.57 -3.57 18.28
N ASP A 47 -16.84 -3.04 19.27
CA ASP A 47 -16.58 -1.61 19.42
C ASP A 47 -15.44 -1.16 18.51
N ASN A 48 -15.73 -0.98 17.24
CA ASN A 48 -14.80 -0.41 16.26
C ASN A 48 -15.52 0.40 15.18
N VAL A 49 -14.75 1.26 14.52
CA VAL A 49 -15.26 2.19 13.49
C VAL A 49 -15.97 1.45 12.35
N ASN A 50 -15.45 0.30 11.93
CA ASN A 50 -16.05 -0.44 10.83
C ASN A 50 -17.44 -1.00 11.19
N THR A 51 -17.60 -1.51 12.41
CA THR A 51 -18.90 -1.97 12.91
C THR A 51 -19.90 -0.81 13.00
N TRP A 52 -19.52 0.29 13.63
CA TRP A 52 -20.40 1.44 13.79
C TRP A 52 -20.81 2.01 12.43
N MET A 53 -19.88 2.16 11.50
CA MET A 53 -20.16 2.61 10.15
C MET A 53 -21.11 1.66 9.40
N THR A 54 -20.88 0.35 9.51
CA THR A 54 -21.73 -0.66 8.87
C THR A 54 -23.16 -0.60 9.39
N LEU A 55 -23.34 -0.55 10.72
CA LEU A 55 -24.66 -0.45 11.33
C LEU A 55 -25.39 0.87 10.97
N MET A 56 -24.66 1.99 10.91
CA MET A 56 -25.22 3.27 10.46
C MET A 56 -25.68 3.20 8.99
N ASN A 57 -24.87 2.62 8.12
CA ASN A 57 -25.20 2.45 6.69
C ASN A 57 -26.41 1.54 6.49
N LEU A 58 -26.59 0.54 7.34
CA LEU A 58 -27.75 -0.36 7.37
C LEU A 58 -28.99 0.29 7.96
N LYS A 59 -28.91 1.53 8.45
CA LYS A 59 -30.01 2.27 9.08
C LYS A 59 -30.52 1.64 10.36
N VAL A 60 -29.60 1.05 11.14
CA VAL A 60 -29.91 0.62 12.51
C VAL A 60 -30.17 1.86 13.38
N ASP A 61 -31.24 1.85 14.16
CA ASP A 61 -31.67 3.04 14.88
C ASP A 61 -30.79 3.36 16.09
N TYR A 62 -30.27 2.34 16.77
CA TYR A 62 -29.40 2.52 17.94
C TYR A 62 -28.18 1.61 17.85
N ILE A 63 -27.02 2.20 18.04
CA ILE A 63 -25.76 1.48 18.09
C ILE A 63 -25.43 1.15 19.55
N GLY A 64 -25.32 -0.13 19.89
CA GLY A 64 -24.80 -0.59 21.18
C GLY A 64 -23.28 -0.45 21.23
N THR A 65 -22.74 -0.07 22.39
CA THR A 65 -21.30 0.03 22.63
C THR A 65 -21.01 -0.12 24.12
N ASP A 66 -19.89 -0.74 24.44
CA ASP A 66 -19.28 -0.74 25.77
C ASP A 66 -18.24 0.39 25.91
N ASN A 67 -17.93 1.10 24.80
CA ASN A 67 -16.99 2.21 24.75
C ASN A 67 -17.66 3.51 24.28
N VAL A 68 -18.51 4.07 25.16
CA VAL A 68 -19.24 5.30 24.86
C VAL A 68 -18.35 6.48 24.46
N PRO A 69 -17.19 6.74 25.10
CA PRO A 69 -16.31 7.84 24.67
C PRO A 69 -15.83 7.68 23.23
N ALA A 70 -15.43 6.48 22.83
CA ALA A 70 -14.93 6.23 21.46
C ALA A 70 -16.04 6.37 20.42
N LEU A 71 -17.25 5.84 20.67
CA LEU A 71 -18.40 6.02 19.79
C LEU A 71 -18.78 7.49 19.68
N THR A 72 -18.80 8.24 20.79
CA THR A 72 -19.11 9.68 20.77
C THR A 72 -18.11 10.45 19.92
N GLN A 73 -16.81 10.19 20.09
CA GLN A 73 -15.76 10.82 19.27
C GLN A 73 -15.93 10.48 17.79
N PHE A 74 -16.25 9.23 17.48
CA PHE A 74 -16.52 8.80 16.10
C PHE A 74 -17.71 9.56 15.50
N ILE A 75 -18.84 9.62 16.19
CA ILE A 75 -20.05 10.32 15.70
C ILE A 75 -19.79 11.81 15.48
N GLN A 76 -19.03 12.46 16.36
CA GLN A 76 -18.67 13.88 16.20
C GLN A 76 -17.79 14.13 14.96
N LYS A 77 -16.90 13.21 14.65
CA LYS A 77 -15.95 13.35 13.54
C LYS A 77 -16.46 12.83 12.20
N ILE A 78 -17.47 11.95 12.18
CA ILE A 78 -17.87 11.24 10.96
C ILE A 78 -18.21 12.18 9.81
N LYS A 79 -18.89 13.29 10.07
CA LYS A 79 -19.29 14.25 9.03
C LYS A 79 -18.10 14.93 8.34
N SER A 80 -17.00 15.13 9.06
CA SER A 80 -15.81 15.79 8.55
C SER A 80 -14.78 14.81 7.96
N THR A 81 -14.84 13.53 8.33
CA THR A 81 -13.89 12.50 7.88
C THR A 81 -14.50 11.51 6.89
N PHE A 82 -15.81 11.50 6.74
CA PHE A 82 -16.51 10.64 5.80
C PHE A 82 -16.33 11.16 4.37
N TYR A 83 -15.71 10.37 3.53
CA TYR A 83 -15.62 10.61 2.11
C TYR A 83 -16.34 9.50 1.36
N GLN A 84 -17.35 9.86 0.58
CA GLN A 84 -18.01 8.95 -0.35
C GLN A 84 -17.62 9.29 -1.77
N ASN A 85 -16.93 8.37 -2.43
CA ASN A 85 -16.67 8.52 -3.85
C ASN A 85 -17.95 8.20 -4.63
N THR A 86 -18.51 9.21 -5.30
CA THR A 86 -19.68 9.06 -6.18
C THR A 86 -19.32 8.71 -7.61
N SER A 87 -18.02 8.79 -7.96
CA SER A 87 -17.53 8.43 -9.29
C SER A 87 -17.02 7.00 -9.29
N PHE A 88 -17.66 6.14 -10.07
CA PHE A 88 -17.13 4.82 -10.39
C PHE A 88 -16.02 4.98 -11.41
N TYR A 89 -14.87 4.37 -11.17
CA TYR A 89 -13.81 4.29 -12.17
C TYR A 89 -13.89 2.95 -12.90
N GLN A 90 -13.64 2.99 -14.20
CA GLN A 90 -13.50 1.77 -14.97
C GLN A 90 -12.13 1.14 -14.72
N ALA A 91 -12.07 -0.20 -14.79
CA ALA A 91 -10.79 -0.89 -14.72
C ALA A 91 -9.83 -0.32 -15.77
N TYR A 92 -8.64 0.06 -15.33
CA TYR A 92 -7.61 0.60 -16.20
C TYR A 92 -7.18 -0.45 -17.23
N LYS A 93 -7.25 -0.09 -18.50
CA LYS A 93 -6.71 -0.90 -19.59
C LYS A 93 -5.32 -0.35 -19.95
N PRO A 94 -4.24 -1.05 -19.63
CA PRO A 94 -2.89 -0.61 -19.99
C PRO A 94 -2.80 -0.39 -21.50
N LYS A 95 -2.21 0.72 -21.91
CA LYS A 95 -1.85 0.91 -23.31
C LYS A 95 -0.66 0.01 -23.60
N ASN A 96 -0.90 -1.11 -24.23
CA ASN A 96 0.16 -2.02 -24.63
C ASN A 96 0.89 -1.41 -25.84
N THR A 97 1.88 -0.58 -25.56
CA THR A 97 2.79 -0.09 -26.58
C THR A 97 3.92 -1.11 -26.67
N ALA A 98 4.03 -1.81 -27.80
CA ALA A 98 5.19 -2.62 -28.13
C ALA A 98 6.42 -1.70 -28.17
N LEU A 99 7.12 -1.58 -27.04
CA LEU A 99 8.22 -0.63 -26.85
C LEU A 99 9.55 -1.09 -27.46
N PHE A 100 9.63 -2.34 -27.94
CA PHE A 100 10.90 -2.89 -28.42
C PHE A 100 10.77 -3.52 -29.81
N SER A 101 11.51 -2.98 -30.77
CA SER A 101 11.93 -3.75 -31.93
C SER A 101 12.94 -4.80 -31.44
N LYS A 102 12.73 -6.07 -31.79
CA LYS A 102 13.65 -7.18 -31.43
C LYS A 102 15.11 -6.96 -31.83
N ASN A 103 15.37 -6.01 -32.73
CA ASN A 103 16.68 -5.75 -33.34
C ASN A 103 17.32 -4.43 -32.92
N SER A 104 16.72 -3.64 -32.03
CA SER A 104 17.32 -2.38 -31.57
C SER A 104 17.98 -2.54 -30.21
N ARG A 105 19.26 -2.19 -30.09
CA ARG A 105 19.94 -2.05 -28.81
C ARG A 105 19.61 -0.69 -28.21
N PRO A 106 19.20 -0.60 -26.92
CA PRO A 106 18.96 0.67 -26.27
C PRO A 106 20.25 1.51 -26.25
N LYS A 107 20.14 2.77 -26.63
CA LYS A 107 21.27 3.72 -26.60
C LYS A 107 21.44 4.35 -25.21
N ASN A 108 20.35 4.56 -24.50
CA ASN A 108 20.31 5.18 -23.18
C ASN A 108 19.44 4.31 -22.24
N VAL A 109 19.76 4.33 -20.96
CA VAL A 109 19.00 3.66 -19.90
C VAL A 109 18.65 4.68 -18.83
N ILE A 110 17.38 4.73 -18.45
CA ILE A 110 16.90 5.52 -17.32
C ILE A 110 16.40 4.54 -16.27
N LEU A 111 17.03 4.54 -15.09
CA LEU A 111 16.61 3.77 -13.93
C LEU A 111 15.82 4.70 -12.99
N LEU A 112 14.55 4.40 -12.78
CA LEU A 112 13.69 5.10 -11.83
C LEU A 112 13.54 4.23 -10.58
N ILE A 113 13.96 4.73 -9.44
CA ILE A 113 13.90 4.04 -8.15
C ILE A 113 12.85 4.73 -7.27
N GLY A 114 11.80 4.00 -6.92
CA GLY A 114 10.84 4.43 -5.91
C GLY A 114 11.27 3.90 -4.53
N ASP A 115 11.84 4.76 -3.70
CA ASP A 115 12.27 4.38 -2.37
C ASP A 115 11.08 4.06 -1.49
N GLY A 116 11.12 2.92 -0.79
CA GLY A 116 10.01 2.42 0.01
C GLY A 116 8.76 2.04 -0.78
N MET A 117 8.81 2.00 -2.12
CA MET A 117 7.68 1.71 -2.99
C MET A 117 7.40 0.21 -3.08
N GLY A 118 6.75 -0.33 -2.04
CA GLY A 118 6.24 -1.70 -2.04
C GLY A 118 4.87 -1.83 -2.72
N LEU A 119 4.35 -3.06 -2.79
CA LEU A 119 3.04 -3.34 -3.41
C LEU A 119 1.89 -2.58 -2.74
N THR A 120 1.95 -2.38 -1.43
CA THR A 120 0.94 -1.62 -0.68
C THR A 120 0.92 -0.15 -1.05
N GLN A 121 2.09 0.47 -1.26
CA GLN A 121 2.23 1.85 -1.70
C GLN A 121 1.76 2.02 -3.15
N ILE A 122 2.08 1.06 -4.01
CA ILE A 122 1.58 1.03 -5.41
C ILE A 122 0.05 0.94 -5.41
N TYR A 123 -0.53 0.06 -4.58
CA TYR A 123 -1.98 -0.09 -4.48
C TYR A 123 -2.65 1.16 -3.91
N ALA A 124 -2.04 1.81 -2.91
CA ALA A 124 -2.52 3.08 -2.39
C ALA A 124 -2.53 4.17 -3.46
N GLY A 125 -1.45 4.30 -4.23
CA GLY A 125 -1.36 5.24 -5.35
C GLY A 125 -2.38 4.94 -6.45
N TYR A 126 -2.58 3.68 -6.79
CA TYR A 126 -3.60 3.24 -7.73
C TYR A 126 -5.01 3.64 -7.26
N THR A 127 -5.32 3.39 -5.99
CA THR A 127 -6.62 3.71 -5.40
C THR A 127 -6.84 5.23 -5.34
N ALA A 128 -5.84 5.99 -4.87
CA ALA A 128 -5.91 7.45 -4.79
C ALA A 128 -6.11 8.09 -6.17
N ASN A 129 -5.53 7.52 -7.20
CA ASN A 129 -5.67 7.99 -8.58
C ASN A 129 -6.80 7.30 -9.35
N LYS A 130 -7.84 6.88 -8.66
CA LYS A 130 -9.08 6.32 -9.23
C LYS A 130 -8.85 5.17 -10.21
N GLY A 131 -7.95 4.26 -9.84
CA GLY A 131 -7.65 3.08 -10.64
C GLY A 131 -6.78 3.34 -11.87
N GLN A 132 -6.10 4.47 -11.95
CA GLN A 132 -5.17 4.81 -13.03
C GLN A 132 -3.77 5.02 -12.45
N LEU A 133 -2.78 4.31 -12.98
CA LEU A 133 -1.39 4.47 -12.57
C LEU A 133 -0.48 4.20 -13.77
N ASN A 134 0.33 5.19 -14.16
CA ASN A 134 1.22 5.06 -15.32
C ASN A 134 2.24 3.91 -15.20
N LEU A 135 2.55 3.49 -13.97
CA LEU A 135 3.39 2.34 -13.71
C LEU A 135 2.87 1.06 -14.40
N PHE A 136 1.56 0.91 -14.52
CA PHE A 136 0.94 -0.23 -15.19
C PHE A 136 1.00 -0.17 -16.72
N ASN A 137 1.51 0.92 -17.31
CA ASN A 137 1.82 0.97 -18.73
C ASN A 137 3.16 0.29 -19.08
N ILE A 138 3.98 -0.08 -18.08
CA ILE A 138 5.23 -0.80 -18.29
C ILE A 138 4.89 -2.25 -18.66
N PRO A 139 5.23 -2.72 -19.87
CA PRO A 139 4.77 -4.01 -20.38
C PRO A 139 5.46 -5.21 -19.74
N THR A 140 6.66 -5.02 -19.19
CA THR A 140 7.44 -6.07 -18.53
C THR A 140 7.50 -5.78 -17.04
N GLN A 141 7.03 -6.71 -16.25
CA GLN A 141 6.99 -6.61 -14.78
C GLN A 141 7.59 -7.86 -14.16
N GLY A 142 8.14 -7.71 -12.95
CA GLY A 142 8.70 -8.80 -12.17
C GLY A 142 8.65 -8.50 -10.68
N LEU A 143 8.97 -9.51 -9.88
CA LEU A 143 9.12 -9.39 -8.44
C LEU A 143 10.58 -9.63 -8.07
N SER A 144 11.05 -8.92 -7.06
CA SER A 144 12.42 -9.05 -6.53
C SER A 144 12.35 -9.35 -5.04
N ILE A 145 13.24 -10.22 -4.58
CA ILE A 145 13.44 -10.49 -3.16
C ILE A 145 14.44 -9.45 -2.63
N THR A 146 13.95 -8.55 -1.80
CA THR A 146 14.71 -7.36 -1.36
C THR A 146 15.45 -7.54 -0.04
N LYS A 147 15.37 -8.69 0.64
CA LYS A 147 16.09 -8.91 1.91
C LYS A 147 17.57 -8.50 1.80
N SER A 148 18.15 -7.90 2.87
CA SER A 148 19.59 -7.66 2.98
C SER A 148 20.35 -8.93 3.39
N SER A 149 21.66 -8.84 3.58
CA SER A 149 22.47 -9.99 4.03
C SER A 149 22.17 -10.34 5.48
N ASP A 150 21.95 -9.37 6.35
CA ASP A 150 21.77 -9.51 7.79
C ASP A 150 20.31 -9.40 8.26
N SER A 151 19.37 -9.02 7.38
CA SER A 151 17.98 -8.78 7.78
C SER A 151 16.97 -9.24 6.74
N TYR A 152 15.84 -9.79 7.21
CA TYR A 152 14.70 -10.11 6.35
C TYR A 152 14.09 -8.86 5.70
N ILE A 153 14.14 -7.72 6.38
CA ILE A 153 13.68 -6.42 5.88
C ILE A 153 14.89 -5.57 5.55
N THR A 154 15.09 -5.27 4.27
CA THR A 154 16.15 -4.36 3.83
C THR A 154 15.85 -2.92 4.24
N ASP A 155 16.91 -2.13 4.45
CA ASP A 155 16.82 -0.67 4.40
C ASP A 155 17.20 -0.14 3.01
N SER A 156 17.10 1.19 2.82
CA SER A 156 17.42 1.83 1.54
C SER A 156 18.90 1.66 1.16
N ALA A 157 19.81 1.61 2.13
CA ALA A 157 21.25 1.50 1.87
C ALA A 157 21.59 0.15 1.25
N ALA A 158 21.21 -0.96 1.90
CA ALA A 158 21.44 -2.31 1.39
C ALA A 158 20.65 -2.58 0.10
N GLY A 159 19.41 -2.10 0.00
CA GLY A 159 18.60 -2.23 -1.20
C GLY A 159 19.21 -1.53 -2.41
N ALA A 160 19.65 -0.28 -2.25
CA ALA A 160 20.30 0.47 -3.31
C ALA A 160 21.69 -0.09 -3.66
N THR A 161 22.45 -0.55 -2.66
CA THR A 161 23.73 -1.26 -2.89
C THR A 161 23.54 -2.46 -3.80
N ALA A 162 22.51 -3.27 -3.56
CA ALA A 162 22.22 -4.42 -4.42
C ALA A 162 21.90 -4.00 -5.86
N MET A 163 21.21 -2.88 -6.07
CA MET A 163 20.96 -2.34 -7.42
C MET A 163 22.21 -1.76 -8.08
N ALA A 164 23.08 -1.11 -7.29
CA ALA A 164 24.27 -0.43 -7.81
C ALA A 164 25.44 -1.39 -8.08
N THR A 165 25.51 -2.54 -7.39
CA THR A 165 26.67 -3.43 -7.42
C THR A 165 26.35 -4.86 -7.86
N GLY A 166 25.09 -5.27 -7.78
CA GLY A 166 24.66 -6.66 -7.95
C GLY A 166 24.94 -7.55 -6.73
N HIS A 167 25.41 -6.99 -5.61
CA HIS A 167 25.72 -7.73 -4.39
C HIS A 167 24.80 -7.29 -3.23
N LYS A 168 24.35 -8.23 -2.42
CA LYS A 168 23.69 -7.94 -1.16
C LYS A 168 24.73 -7.54 -0.11
N THR A 169 24.30 -6.72 0.84
CA THR A 169 25.10 -6.28 1.97
C THR A 169 24.24 -6.13 3.23
N ASN A 170 24.86 -5.76 4.34
CA ASN A 170 24.17 -5.51 5.59
C ASN A 170 23.34 -4.22 5.51
N ASN A 171 22.26 -4.15 6.28
CA ASN A 171 21.53 -2.92 6.46
C ASN A 171 22.48 -1.79 6.90
N ARG A 172 22.19 -0.57 6.48
CA ARG A 172 22.96 0.66 6.68
C ARG A 172 24.25 0.79 5.86
N PHE A 173 24.72 -0.29 5.20
CA PHE A 173 25.94 -0.29 4.39
C PHE A 173 25.67 0.24 2.97
N ILE A 174 26.54 1.16 2.53
CA ILE A 174 26.45 1.82 1.21
C ILE A 174 27.62 1.31 0.36
N SER A 175 27.32 0.48 -0.63
CA SER A 175 28.25 -0.03 -1.66
C SER A 175 29.55 -0.63 -1.12
N VAL A 176 29.46 -1.24 0.05
CA VAL A 176 30.49 -2.09 0.64
C VAL A 176 29.93 -3.49 0.90
N ASP A 177 30.79 -4.50 0.95
CA ASP A 177 30.41 -5.86 1.33
C ASP A 177 30.18 -5.97 2.86
N GLU A 178 29.85 -7.16 3.35
CA GLU A 178 29.60 -7.43 4.77
C GLU A 178 30.81 -7.15 5.67
N ASN A 179 32.01 -7.04 5.09
CA ASN A 179 33.27 -6.74 5.78
C ASN A 179 33.66 -5.26 5.65
N GLY A 180 32.84 -4.43 5.03
CA GLY A 180 33.11 -3.02 4.81
C GLY A 180 34.04 -2.71 3.63
N LYS A 181 34.37 -3.70 2.79
CA LYS A 181 35.18 -3.51 1.60
C LYS A 181 34.34 -2.95 0.46
N GLY A 182 34.84 -1.90 -0.23
CA GLY A 182 34.16 -1.27 -1.36
C GLY A 182 33.87 -2.22 -2.51
N LEU A 183 32.65 -2.21 -2.99
CA LEU A 183 32.17 -2.97 -4.15
C LEU A 183 32.25 -2.12 -5.42
N GLU A 184 32.51 -2.73 -6.56
CA GLU A 184 32.51 -2.01 -7.84
C GLU A 184 31.10 -1.61 -8.24
N LEU A 185 30.89 -0.32 -8.50
CA LEU A 185 29.58 0.24 -8.87
C LEU A 185 29.32 0.09 -10.38
N ILE A 186 28.04 -0.07 -10.74
CA ILE A 186 27.61 -0.02 -12.14
C ILE A 186 28.03 1.28 -12.83
N THR A 187 28.03 2.41 -12.13
CA THR A 187 28.49 3.71 -12.64
C THR A 187 29.97 3.69 -12.99
N GLN A 188 30.82 3.05 -12.18
CA GLN A 188 32.25 2.86 -12.46
C GLN A 188 32.47 1.93 -13.66
N GLN A 189 31.72 0.83 -13.76
CA GLN A 189 31.78 -0.10 -14.89
C GLN A 189 31.37 0.60 -16.18
N LEU A 190 30.32 1.43 -16.15
CA LEU A 190 29.86 2.20 -17.30
C LEU A 190 30.89 3.27 -17.72
N ALA A 191 31.53 3.94 -16.76
CA ALA A 191 32.59 4.91 -17.05
C ALA A 191 33.78 4.26 -17.80
N LYS A 192 34.21 3.04 -17.40
CA LYS A 192 35.24 2.27 -18.14
C LYS A 192 34.83 1.99 -19.59
N LYS A 193 33.52 1.86 -19.84
CA LYS A 193 32.95 1.67 -21.18
C LYS A 193 32.62 2.99 -21.91
N LYS A 194 33.08 4.13 -21.37
CA LYS A 194 32.85 5.48 -21.92
C LYS A 194 31.38 5.94 -21.94
N TYR A 195 30.51 5.34 -21.11
CA TYR A 195 29.17 5.84 -20.90
C TYR A 195 29.21 7.01 -19.90
N LYS A 196 28.34 7.98 -20.13
CA LYS A 196 28.09 9.06 -19.15
C LYS A 196 26.97 8.62 -18.21
N THR A 197 27.14 8.90 -16.93
CA THR A 197 26.14 8.60 -15.90
C THR A 197 25.73 9.90 -15.20
N ALA A 198 24.49 9.98 -14.78
CA ALA A 198 23.96 11.06 -13.96
C ALA A 198 23.07 10.47 -12.85
N ILE A 199 23.11 11.07 -11.68
CA ILE A 199 22.28 10.71 -10.54
C ILE A 199 21.43 11.93 -10.20
N ILE A 200 20.12 11.74 -10.14
CA ILE A 200 19.14 12.79 -9.81
C ILE A 200 18.32 12.27 -8.64
N SER A 201 18.21 13.08 -7.58
CA SER A 201 17.43 12.76 -6.40
C SER A 201 16.35 13.81 -6.16
N ALA A 202 15.17 13.40 -5.74
CA ALA A 202 14.12 14.29 -5.26
C ALA A 202 14.37 14.79 -3.82
N GLY A 203 15.19 14.06 -3.04
CA GLY A 203 15.70 14.43 -1.73
C GLY A 203 17.17 14.84 -1.79
N ASN A 204 17.87 14.68 -0.65
CA ASN A 204 19.31 14.94 -0.60
C ASN A 204 20.07 13.94 -1.47
N ILE A 205 21.05 14.44 -2.22
CA ILE A 205 21.90 13.56 -3.04
C ILE A 205 22.78 12.66 -2.17
N THR A 206 22.96 13.01 -0.90
CA THR A 206 23.70 12.23 0.10
C THR A 206 22.85 11.18 0.81
N ASP A 207 21.55 11.12 0.56
CA ASP A 207 20.70 10.05 1.08
C ASP A 207 21.19 8.67 0.56
N ALA A 208 20.91 7.62 1.32
CA ALA A 208 21.47 6.29 1.08
C ALA A 208 21.23 5.76 -0.33
N THR A 209 20.04 5.95 -0.90
CA THR A 209 19.67 5.43 -2.22
C THR A 209 20.51 6.06 -3.34
N PRO A 210 20.60 7.39 -3.50
CA PRO A 210 21.51 7.96 -4.50
C PRO A 210 22.98 7.72 -4.17
N ALA A 211 23.38 7.76 -2.89
CA ALA A 211 24.77 7.58 -2.46
C ALA A 211 25.34 6.21 -2.87
N ALA A 212 24.53 5.17 -2.86
CA ALA A 212 24.95 3.82 -3.28
C ALA A 212 25.48 3.75 -4.72
N PHE A 213 25.19 4.73 -5.56
CA PHE A 213 25.67 4.76 -6.94
C PHE A 213 26.98 5.54 -7.13
N TYR A 214 27.55 6.15 -6.07
CA TYR A 214 28.81 6.93 -6.20
C TYR A 214 29.70 6.90 -4.94
N ALA A 215 29.22 6.42 -3.81
CA ALA A 215 29.96 6.41 -2.55
C ALA A 215 30.11 5.01 -1.96
N HIS A 216 31.04 4.88 -1.01
CA HIS A 216 31.29 3.65 -0.25
C HIS A 216 31.36 4.02 1.23
N GLN A 217 30.46 3.49 2.06
CA GLN A 217 30.41 3.72 3.49
C GLN A 217 29.81 2.51 4.22
N SER A 218 30.38 2.14 5.36
CA SER A 218 29.82 1.08 6.22
C SER A 218 28.73 1.58 7.18
N GLU A 219 28.36 2.86 7.08
CA GLU A 219 27.28 3.44 7.88
C GLU A 219 26.61 4.58 7.09
N ARG A 220 25.28 4.51 6.95
CA ARG A 220 24.49 5.62 6.41
C ARG A 220 24.28 6.68 7.48
N THR A 221 24.38 7.94 7.13
CA THR A 221 24.04 9.07 8.01
C THR A 221 22.59 9.50 7.82
#